data_102801b497aa637e7c11d620ed412e71
#
_entry.id   102801b497aa637e7c11d620ed412e71
#
_cell.length_a   1.000
_cell.length_b   1.000
_cell.length_c   1.000
_cell.angle_alpha   90.00
_cell.angle_beta   90.00
_cell.angle_gamma   90.00
#
_symmetry.space_group_name_H-M   'P 1'
#
loop_
_entity.id
_entity.type
_entity.pdbx_description
1 polymer ?
#
loop_
_entity_poly.entity_id
_entity_poly.type
_entity_poly.pdbx_seq_one_letter_code
_entity_poly.pdbx_strand_id
1 'polypeptide(L)'
;MFGGPKAVDGADVGGVNYDKKDQYDQIVPWILPGEKLYVVLDCKGGGTGFVAVTTKRLMFYDKAFLGKKKALTSVPFNKITSVSSVDEGRGLFGATSELVVKTGSEAFEFEFRGGDKAQRAYQLIMTELLENEP
;
A
#
# COMPACT_ATOMS: atom_id res chain seq x y z
N MET A 1 17.16 6.82 5.74
CA MET A 1 16.03 6.47 6.58
C MET A 1 14.81 7.33 6.23
N PHE A 2 13.66 6.76 6.27
CA PHE A 2 12.45 7.53 5.99
C PHE A 2 12.19 8.54 7.08
N GLY A 3 11.83 9.75 6.69
CA GLY A 3 11.24 10.71 7.60
C GLY A 3 9.74 10.48 7.78
N GLY A 4 9.22 9.35 7.34
CA GLY A 4 7.80 9.06 7.32
C GLY A 4 7.31 8.32 8.55
N PRO A 5 6.22 7.58 8.41
CA PRO A 5 5.59 6.92 9.54
C PRO A 5 6.46 5.81 10.10
N LYS A 6 6.32 5.59 11.38
CA LYS A 6 6.95 4.45 12.02
C LYS A 6 6.13 3.21 11.74
N ALA A 7 6.81 2.07 11.62
CA ALA A 7 6.11 0.80 11.53
C ALA A 7 5.46 0.47 12.87
N VAL A 8 4.32 -0.19 12.82
CA VAL A 8 3.57 -0.60 14.00
C VAL A 8 3.52 -2.11 14.04
N ASP A 9 3.92 -2.68 15.16
CA ASP A 9 3.71 -4.09 15.42
C ASP A 9 2.21 -4.32 15.67
N GLY A 10 1.69 -5.47 15.27
CA GLY A 10 0.26 -5.74 15.14
C GLY A 10 -0.67 -5.20 16.23
N ALA A 11 -0.20 -5.13 17.46
CA ALA A 11 -1.02 -4.65 18.57
C ALA A 11 -0.82 -3.17 18.90
N ASP A 12 0.19 -2.52 18.35
CA ASP A 12 0.51 -1.13 18.64
C ASP A 12 -0.03 -0.24 17.52
N VAL A 13 -0.85 0.72 17.88
CA VAL A 13 -1.50 1.60 16.91
C VAL A 13 -0.79 2.94 16.75
N GLY A 14 0.27 3.20 17.52
CA GLY A 14 0.97 4.48 17.46
C GLY A 14 1.94 4.57 16.29
N GLY A 15 2.00 5.72 15.64
CA GLY A 15 3.04 6.03 14.65
C GLY A 15 2.77 5.58 13.22
N VAL A 16 1.65 4.94 12.95
CA VAL A 16 1.29 4.56 11.57
C VAL A 16 0.56 5.71 10.91
N ASN A 17 0.92 5.99 9.65
CA ASN A 17 0.17 6.93 8.84
C ASN A 17 -0.96 6.21 8.12
N TYR A 18 -2.12 6.84 8.13
CA TYR A 18 -3.25 6.34 7.36
C TYR A 18 -4.10 7.51 6.88
N ASP A 19 -4.77 7.32 5.76
CA ASP A 19 -5.67 8.33 5.23
C ASP A 19 -7.03 8.28 5.90
N LYS A 20 -7.52 7.07 6.19
CA LYS A 20 -8.82 6.87 6.82
C LYS A 20 -8.71 5.84 7.94
N LYS A 21 -9.22 6.21 9.10
CA LYS A 21 -9.12 5.34 10.27
C LYS A 21 -9.89 4.04 10.10
N ASP A 22 -11.03 4.06 9.43
CA ASP A 22 -11.80 2.84 9.20
C ASP A 22 -11.04 1.83 8.34
N GLN A 23 -10.24 2.30 7.38
CA GLN A 23 -9.40 1.42 6.57
C GLN A 23 -8.26 0.86 7.40
N TYR A 24 -7.65 1.69 8.22
CA TYR A 24 -6.62 1.25 9.16
C TYR A 24 -7.18 0.16 10.08
N ASP A 25 -8.37 0.38 10.65
CA ASP A 25 -9.00 -0.58 11.56
C ASP A 25 -9.31 -1.91 10.87
N GLN A 26 -9.56 -1.89 9.56
CA GLN A 26 -9.80 -3.12 8.80
C GLN A 26 -8.52 -3.91 8.54
N ILE A 27 -7.38 -3.25 8.48
CA ILE A 27 -6.10 -3.90 8.17
C ILE A 27 -5.43 -4.47 9.41
N VAL A 28 -5.51 -3.77 10.54
CA VAL A 28 -4.79 -4.17 11.76
C VAL A 28 -5.00 -5.65 12.13
N PRO A 29 -6.21 -6.21 12.07
CA PRO A 29 -6.40 -7.62 12.44
C PRO A 29 -5.65 -8.62 11.56
N TRP A 30 -5.19 -8.19 10.38
CA TRP A 30 -4.50 -9.08 9.44
C TRP A 30 -2.98 -9.07 9.62
N ILE A 31 -2.46 -8.16 10.44
CA ILE A 31 -1.01 -8.06 10.66
C ILE A 31 -0.56 -9.26 11.49
N LEU A 32 0.48 -9.92 11.00
CA LEU A 32 0.98 -11.15 11.60
C LEU A 32 2.07 -10.85 12.64
N PRO A 33 2.32 -11.81 13.57
CA PRO A 33 3.44 -11.63 14.52
C PRO A 33 4.76 -11.36 13.79
N GLY A 34 5.48 -10.34 14.23
CA GLY A 34 6.75 -9.95 13.62
C GLY A 34 6.61 -9.06 12.39
N GLU A 35 5.42 -8.89 11.88
CA GLU A 35 5.15 -7.98 10.79
C GLU A 35 4.76 -6.62 11.35
N LYS A 36 5.22 -5.54 10.71
CA LYS A 36 4.89 -4.17 11.11
C LYS A 36 4.22 -3.44 9.97
N LEU A 37 3.23 -2.64 10.33
CA LEU A 37 2.45 -1.85 9.36
C LEU A 37 3.07 -0.46 9.24
N TYR A 38 3.33 -0.02 8.00
CA TYR A 38 3.87 1.31 7.74
C TYR A 38 2.79 2.34 7.40
N VAL A 39 1.95 2.04 6.42
CA VAL A 39 0.94 3.00 5.93
C VAL A 39 -0.31 2.26 5.47
N VAL A 40 -1.42 2.98 5.51
CA VAL A 40 -2.68 2.58 4.86
C VAL A 40 -3.13 3.76 4.01
N LEU A 41 -3.17 3.58 2.71
CA LEU A 41 -3.43 4.65 1.75
C LEU A 41 -4.74 4.42 1.02
N ASP A 42 -5.59 5.44 1.03
CA ASP A 42 -6.87 5.40 0.33
C ASP A 42 -6.65 5.49 -1.18
N CYS A 43 -7.29 4.62 -1.93
CA CYS A 43 -7.21 4.62 -3.39
C CYS A 43 -8.36 5.42 -3.99
N LYS A 44 -8.05 6.08 -5.09
CA LYS A 44 -9.02 6.78 -5.90
C LYS A 44 -9.71 5.79 -6.84
N GLY A 45 -10.98 5.99 -7.10
CA GLY A 45 -11.70 5.16 -8.05
C GLY A 45 -12.50 4.05 -7.41
N GLY A 46 -13.09 3.20 -8.24
CA GLY A 46 -14.09 2.22 -7.81
C GLY A 46 -13.56 0.81 -7.59
N GLY A 47 -12.36 0.50 -8.02
CA GLY A 47 -11.84 -0.87 -7.94
C GLY A 47 -11.25 -1.20 -6.58
N THR A 48 -10.04 -0.70 -6.32
CA THR A 48 -9.34 -0.93 -5.07
C THR A 48 -9.74 0.11 -4.04
N GLY A 49 -10.10 -0.32 -2.85
CA GLY A 49 -10.51 0.60 -1.79
C GLY A 49 -9.33 1.27 -1.11
N PHE A 50 -8.31 0.51 -0.78
CA PHE A 50 -7.11 1.02 -0.12
C PHE A 50 -5.99 -0.01 -0.18
N VAL A 51 -4.77 0.47 -0.01
CA VAL A 51 -3.57 -0.36 0.06
C VAL A 51 -2.90 -0.17 1.40
N ALA A 52 -2.29 -1.22 1.90
CA ALA A 52 -1.45 -1.17 3.09
C ALA A 52 -0.06 -1.70 2.74
N VAL A 53 0.97 -1.06 3.27
CA VAL A 53 2.35 -1.51 3.11
C VAL A 53 2.89 -1.88 4.47
N THR A 54 3.39 -3.10 4.58
CA THR A 54 4.01 -3.60 5.80
C THR A 54 5.49 -3.87 5.58
N THR A 55 6.16 -4.42 6.57
CA THR A 55 7.57 -4.83 6.43
C THR A 55 7.72 -6.09 5.58
N LYS A 56 6.60 -6.76 5.20
CA LYS A 56 6.65 -8.06 4.53
C LYS A 56 5.89 -8.12 3.22
N ARG A 57 4.86 -7.30 3.07
CA ARG A 57 3.94 -7.43 1.94
C ARG A 57 3.21 -6.14 1.64
N LEU A 58 2.66 -6.11 0.44
CA LEU A 58 1.64 -5.15 0.03
C LEU A 58 0.29 -5.83 0.20
N MET A 59 -0.67 -5.15 0.82
CA MET A 59 -2.02 -5.67 0.97
C MET A 59 -3.01 -4.69 0.38
N PHE A 60 -4.12 -5.19 -0.15
CA PHE A 60 -5.18 -4.30 -0.63
C PHE A 60 -6.52 -5.01 -0.61
N TYR A 61 -7.57 -4.19 -0.45
CA TYR A 61 -8.94 -4.63 -0.60
C TYR A 61 -9.47 -4.24 -1.97
N ASP A 62 -10.06 -5.20 -2.65
CA ASP A 62 -10.71 -4.99 -3.93
C ASP A 62 -12.22 -4.92 -3.71
N LYS A 63 -12.78 -3.71 -3.89
CA LYS A 63 -14.21 -3.47 -3.71
C LYS A 63 -15.06 -4.03 -4.82
N ALA A 64 -14.49 -4.17 -6.01
CA ALA A 64 -15.25 -4.58 -7.20
C ALA A 64 -15.39 -6.10 -7.29
N PHE A 65 -14.65 -6.82 -6.46
CA PHE A 65 -14.63 -8.26 -6.56
C PHE A 65 -15.91 -8.88 -5.98
N LEU A 66 -16.67 -9.57 -6.82
CA LEU A 66 -17.86 -10.30 -6.41
C LEU A 66 -18.92 -9.47 -5.67
N GLY A 67 -19.13 -8.23 -6.09
CA GLY A 67 -20.22 -7.40 -5.58
C GLY A 67 -20.04 -7.03 -4.11
N LYS A 68 -20.83 -7.61 -3.22
CA LYS A 68 -20.80 -7.27 -1.81
C LYS A 68 -19.62 -7.85 -1.03
N LYS A 69 -18.92 -8.80 -1.63
CA LYS A 69 -17.79 -9.44 -0.95
C LYS A 69 -16.54 -8.58 -1.06
N LYS A 70 -15.80 -8.49 0.04
CA LYS A 70 -14.50 -7.84 0.06
C LYS A 70 -13.44 -8.92 0.02
N ALA A 71 -12.45 -8.75 -0.83
CA ALA A 71 -11.32 -9.67 -0.89
C ALA A 71 -10.07 -8.93 -0.48
N LEU A 72 -9.40 -9.45 0.54
CA LEU A 72 -8.08 -8.97 0.91
C LEU A 72 -7.05 -9.76 0.13
N THR A 73 -6.23 -9.06 -0.63
CA THR A 73 -5.14 -9.67 -1.38
C THR A 73 -3.82 -9.23 -0.78
N SER A 74 -2.90 -10.18 -0.68
CA SER A 74 -1.54 -9.90 -0.21
C SER A 74 -0.55 -10.29 -1.28
N VAL A 75 0.42 -9.39 -1.50
CA VAL A 75 1.53 -9.63 -2.41
C VAL A 75 2.81 -9.61 -1.59
N PRO A 76 3.39 -10.77 -1.26
CA PRO A 76 4.66 -10.81 -0.53
C PRO A 76 5.75 -10.12 -1.35
N PHE A 77 6.62 -9.40 -0.69
CA PHE A 77 7.65 -8.63 -1.40
C PHE A 77 8.56 -9.51 -2.25
N ASN A 78 8.82 -10.74 -1.84
CA ASN A 78 9.68 -11.65 -2.61
C ASN A 78 9.04 -12.11 -3.92
N LYS A 79 7.78 -11.78 -4.17
CA LYS A 79 7.11 -12.07 -5.44
C LYS A 79 7.08 -10.86 -6.37
N ILE A 80 7.51 -9.71 -5.91
CA ILE A 80 7.49 -8.47 -6.69
C ILE A 80 8.72 -8.42 -7.58
N THR A 81 8.50 -8.19 -8.86
CA THR A 81 9.57 -8.09 -9.85
C THR A 81 9.88 -6.64 -10.22
N SER A 82 8.89 -5.75 -10.12
CA SER A 82 9.13 -4.32 -10.35
C SER A 82 8.09 -3.48 -9.63
N VAL A 83 8.48 -2.26 -9.30
CA VAL A 83 7.61 -1.25 -8.69
C VAL A 83 7.83 0.05 -9.45
N SER A 84 6.74 0.71 -9.84
CA SER A 84 6.81 2.00 -10.51
C SER A 84 5.94 3.00 -9.77
N SER A 85 6.45 4.21 -9.64
CA SER A 85 5.70 5.34 -9.12
C SER A 85 5.51 6.34 -10.24
N VAL A 86 4.26 6.66 -10.54
CA VAL A 86 3.91 7.57 -11.62
C VAL A 86 3.30 8.82 -11.02
N ASP A 87 3.92 9.97 -11.28
CA ASP A 87 3.37 11.26 -10.91
C ASP A 87 2.56 11.77 -12.09
N GLU A 88 1.26 11.83 -11.90
CA GLU A 88 0.34 12.24 -12.97
C GLU A 88 0.14 13.76 -13.01
N GLY A 89 0.84 14.49 -12.13
CA GLY A 89 0.76 15.93 -12.09
C GLY A 89 -0.54 16.43 -11.50
N ARG A 90 -0.83 17.71 -11.73
CA ARG A 90 -2.05 18.35 -11.29
C ARG A 90 -3.06 18.38 -12.43
N GLY A 91 -4.13 17.65 -12.27
CA GLY A 91 -5.27 17.77 -13.15
C GLY A 91 -6.29 18.77 -12.63
N LEU A 92 -7.49 18.70 -13.19
CA LEU A 92 -8.59 19.60 -12.80
C LEU A 92 -8.96 19.46 -11.33
N PHE A 93 -8.78 18.26 -10.76
CA PHE A 93 -9.17 17.94 -9.38
C PHE A 93 -7.97 17.79 -8.44
N GLY A 94 -6.83 18.35 -8.80
CA GLY A 94 -5.63 18.30 -7.96
C GLY A 94 -4.63 17.26 -8.42
N ALA A 95 -3.61 17.03 -7.59
CA ALA A 95 -2.54 16.11 -7.90
C ALA A 95 -3.00 14.65 -7.71
N THR A 96 -2.55 13.78 -8.60
CA THR A 96 -2.76 12.34 -8.48
C THR A 96 -1.45 11.61 -8.72
N SER A 97 -1.37 10.38 -8.25
CA SER A 97 -0.22 9.52 -8.48
C SER A 97 -0.68 8.07 -8.63
N GLU A 98 0.14 7.28 -9.27
CA GLU A 98 -0.17 5.87 -9.50
C GLU A 98 1.01 5.00 -9.09
N LEU A 99 0.72 3.91 -8.41
CA LEU A 99 1.69 2.88 -8.06
C LEU A 99 1.39 1.65 -8.91
N VAL A 100 2.42 1.14 -9.59
CA VAL A 100 2.28 -0.10 -10.35
C VAL A 100 3.24 -1.12 -9.77
N VAL A 101 2.70 -2.26 -9.37
CA VAL A 101 3.46 -3.35 -8.77
C VAL A 101 3.29 -4.57 -9.64
N LYS A 102 4.39 -5.11 -10.12
CA LYS A 102 4.36 -6.30 -10.98
C LYS A 102 4.96 -7.49 -10.28
N THR A 103 4.34 -8.63 -10.51
CA THR A 103 4.88 -9.94 -10.14
C THR A 103 5.25 -10.68 -11.43
N GLY A 104 5.62 -11.94 -11.34
CA GLY A 104 5.94 -12.71 -12.54
C GLY A 104 4.78 -12.86 -13.52
N SER A 105 3.54 -12.83 -13.03
CA SER A 105 2.37 -13.13 -13.86
C SER A 105 1.30 -12.03 -13.85
N GLU A 106 1.39 -11.06 -12.94
CA GLU A 106 0.34 -10.07 -12.75
C GLU A 106 0.90 -8.66 -12.62
N ALA A 107 0.06 -7.68 -12.93
CA ALA A 107 0.35 -6.28 -12.66
C ALA A 107 -0.80 -5.71 -11.83
N PHE A 108 -0.47 -5.00 -10.77
CA PHE A 108 -1.43 -4.35 -9.91
C PHE A 108 -1.24 -2.85 -9.99
N GLU A 109 -2.32 -2.12 -10.24
CA GLU A 109 -2.29 -0.67 -10.41
C GLU A 109 -3.15 -0.02 -9.36
N PHE A 110 -2.60 0.98 -8.68
CA PHE A 110 -3.29 1.69 -7.61
C PHE A 110 -3.18 3.18 -7.85
N GLU A 111 -4.30 3.85 -7.90
CA GLU A 111 -4.34 5.29 -8.12
C GLU A 111 -4.71 6.00 -6.83
N PHE A 112 -4.02 7.10 -6.54
CA PHE A 112 -4.20 7.84 -5.30
C PHE A 112 -4.53 9.30 -5.59
N ARG A 113 -5.32 9.90 -4.70
CA ARG A 113 -5.43 11.35 -4.60
C ARG A 113 -4.24 11.83 -3.79
N GLY A 114 -3.44 12.69 -4.40
CA GLY A 114 -2.21 13.19 -3.79
C GLY A 114 -0.99 12.77 -4.58
N GLY A 115 -0.13 13.74 -4.89
CA GLY A 115 1.01 13.53 -5.78
C GLY A 115 2.16 12.74 -5.17
N ASP A 116 2.18 12.59 -3.84
CA ASP A 116 3.29 11.96 -3.13
C ASP A 116 2.99 10.54 -2.65
N LYS A 117 1.77 10.08 -2.76
CA LYS A 117 1.38 8.80 -2.14
C LYS A 117 2.00 7.60 -2.82
N ALA A 118 2.00 7.57 -4.15
CA ALA A 118 2.64 6.48 -4.88
C ALA A 118 4.14 6.45 -4.61
N GLN A 119 4.78 7.62 -4.58
CA GLN A 119 6.21 7.71 -4.28
C GLN A 119 6.51 7.16 -2.89
N ARG A 120 5.68 7.49 -1.92
CA ARG A 120 5.84 7.01 -0.55
C ARG A 120 5.75 5.50 -0.48
N ALA A 121 4.72 4.93 -1.10
CA ALA A 121 4.57 3.48 -1.15
C ALA A 121 5.75 2.82 -1.87
N TYR A 122 6.17 3.40 -2.99
CA TYR A 122 7.33 2.95 -3.74
C TYR A 122 8.57 2.89 -2.84
N GLN A 123 8.85 3.97 -2.11
CA GLN A 123 10.03 4.03 -1.26
C GLN A 123 10.00 3.00 -0.15
N LEU A 124 8.83 2.78 0.46
CA LEU A 124 8.68 1.79 1.51
C LEU A 124 8.91 0.37 0.98
N ILE A 125 8.29 0.03 -0.15
CA ILE A 125 8.43 -1.29 -0.74
C ILE A 125 9.88 -1.53 -1.19
N MET A 126 10.46 -0.56 -1.89
CA MET A 126 11.82 -0.73 -2.41
C MET A 126 12.85 -0.78 -1.30
N THR A 127 12.66 -0.04 -0.22
CA THR A 127 13.56 -0.12 0.92
C THR A 127 13.57 -1.54 1.49
N GLU A 128 12.41 -2.14 1.68
CA GLU A 128 12.33 -3.50 2.20
C GLU A 128 12.92 -4.51 1.22
N LEU A 129 12.65 -4.34 -0.07
CA LEU A 129 13.19 -5.24 -1.09
C LEU A 129 14.72 -5.18 -1.13
N LEU A 130 15.29 -3.99 -1.11
CA LEU A 130 16.74 -3.81 -1.21
C LEU A 130 17.46 -4.23 0.07
N GLU A 131 16.87 -4.00 1.22
CA GLU A 131 17.48 -4.39 2.50
C GLU A 131 17.43 -5.89 2.73
N ASN A 132 16.49 -6.59 2.12
CA ASN A 132 16.33 -8.04 2.28
C ASN A 132 16.95 -8.84 1.15
N GLU A 133 17.64 -8.21 0.22
CA GLU A 133 18.37 -8.94 -0.82
C GLU A 133 19.54 -9.69 -0.21
N PRO A 134 19.75 -10.96 -0.62
CA PRO A 134 20.88 -11.75 -0.13
C PRO A 134 22.21 -11.19 -0.60
#